data_91903f1ac2d5a3c3f9a6e3cbc4a5a5ee
#
_entry.id   91903f1ac2d5a3c3f9a6e3cbc4a5a5ee
#
_cell.length_a   1.000
_cell.length_b   1.000
_cell.length_c   1.000
_cell.angle_alpha   90.00
_cell.angle_beta   90.00
_cell.angle_gamma   90.00
#
_symmetry.space_group_name_H-M   'P 1'
#
loop_
_entity.id
_entity.type
_entity.pdbx_description
1 polymer ?
#
loop_
_entity_poly.entity_id
_entity_poly.type
_entity_poly.pdbx_seq_one_letter_code
_entity_poly.pdbx_strand_id
1 'polypeptide(L)'
;DNAICYLTLANCLIHEVNKHAITIAEEVSGMPGLAAKFEDGGYGFDYRMAMNIPDYWIKTIKELKDEDWKPSSIFWEVKNRRSDEKTISYCESHDQALVGDKTIIFRLIDADMYWHFKKGDEIRLVTASTINGGYLNFMGNEFGHPEWIDFPREGNGWSHKYARRQWNLVDNHELCYHYLGDFDREMLKTITSEKNFNKTPVVEIWHNDGDQVLAFMRGNLLFVFNFSPTRSFTDYGFLVPTGSYSVVLDSDSKDFGGNGLNDDTMTHLTNYDPLYVKDRKEWLKLYLPARTALVLKKN
;
A
#
# COMPACT_ATOMS: atom_id res chain seq x y z
N ASP A 1 20.45 10.30 -26.98
CA ASP A 1 21.38 9.15 -27.13
C ASP A 1 22.50 9.16 -26.09
N ASN A 2 23.21 10.30 -25.87
CA ASN A 2 24.34 10.34 -24.93
C ASN A 2 23.94 10.05 -23.46
N ALA A 3 22.79 10.55 -23.02
CA ALA A 3 22.31 10.30 -21.66
C ALA A 3 21.99 8.79 -21.44
N ILE A 4 21.33 8.17 -22.42
CA ILE A 4 21.02 6.73 -22.38
C ILE A 4 22.33 5.92 -22.35
N CYS A 5 23.28 6.24 -23.23
CA CYS A 5 24.58 5.57 -23.26
C CYS A 5 25.31 5.71 -21.91
N TYR A 6 25.33 6.90 -21.33
CA TYR A 6 25.92 7.14 -20.01
C TYR A 6 25.26 6.31 -18.92
N LEU A 7 23.92 6.31 -18.82
CA LEU A 7 23.19 5.56 -17.79
C LEU A 7 23.40 4.05 -17.94
N THR A 8 23.39 3.55 -19.19
CA THR A 8 23.63 2.12 -19.47
C THR A 8 25.02 1.70 -19.04
N LEU A 9 26.06 2.50 -19.40
CA LEU A 9 27.43 2.23 -18.99
C LEU A 9 27.63 2.36 -17.49
N ALA A 10 26.97 3.32 -16.84
CA ALA A 10 27.03 3.48 -15.39
C ALA A 10 26.44 2.27 -14.66
N ASN A 11 25.26 1.79 -15.06
CA ASN A 11 24.66 0.59 -14.49
C ASN A 11 25.53 -0.66 -14.71
N CYS A 12 26.09 -0.82 -15.93
CA CYS A 12 27.01 -1.90 -16.24
C CYS A 12 28.23 -1.89 -15.29
N LEU A 13 28.87 -0.72 -15.14
CA LEU A 13 30.04 -0.57 -14.28
C LEU A 13 29.70 -0.81 -12.80
N ILE A 14 28.56 -0.27 -12.31
CA ILE A 14 28.13 -0.45 -10.92
C ILE A 14 27.97 -1.93 -10.59
N HIS A 15 27.29 -2.69 -11.44
CA HIS A 15 27.06 -4.12 -11.21
C HIS A 15 28.30 -4.98 -11.42
N GLU A 16 29.24 -4.53 -12.26
CA GLU A 16 30.54 -5.19 -12.41
C GLU A 16 31.40 -5.02 -11.14
N VAL A 17 31.40 -3.83 -10.56
CA VAL A 17 32.17 -3.51 -9.34
C VAL A 17 31.51 -4.09 -8.09
N ASN A 18 30.16 -4.04 -8.01
CA ASN A 18 29.40 -4.56 -6.88
C ASN A 18 28.12 -5.24 -7.34
N LYS A 19 28.14 -6.56 -7.37
CA LYS A 19 27.00 -7.40 -7.77
C LYS A 19 25.77 -7.30 -6.83
N HIS A 20 25.95 -6.71 -5.65
CA HIS A 20 24.88 -6.49 -4.69
C HIS A 20 24.32 -5.05 -4.71
N ALA A 21 24.86 -4.19 -5.55
CA ALA A 21 24.34 -2.86 -5.74
C ALA A 21 22.93 -2.92 -6.35
N ILE A 22 22.10 -1.95 -5.98
CA ILE A 22 20.77 -1.77 -6.53
C ILE A 22 20.71 -0.38 -7.14
N THR A 23 20.29 -0.29 -8.40
CA THR A 23 20.06 0.97 -9.10
C THR A 23 18.58 1.18 -9.37
N ILE A 24 18.10 2.39 -9.09
CA ILE A 24 16.68 2.75 -9.18
C ILE A 24 16.55 3.96 -10.09
N ALA A 25 15.74 3.83 -11.14
CA ALA A 25 15.44 4.93 -12.04
C ALA A 25 14.25 5.74 -11.53
N GLU A 26 14.43 7.04 -11.36
CA GLU A 26 13.36 8.00 -11.17
C GLU A 26 13.06 8.67 -12.51
N GLU A 27 11.85 8.40 -13.04
CA GLU A 27 11.51 8.85 -14.38
C GLU A 27 9.99 8.83 -14.59
N VAL A 28 9.41 9.91 -15.11
CA VAL A 28 7.96 10.13 -15.21
C VAL A 28 7.40 9.91 -16.62
N SER A 29 8.26 9.90 -17.67
CA SER A 29 7.78 9.85 -19.07
C SER A 29 7.18 8.49 -19.46
N GLY A 30 7.36 7.46 -18.63
CA GLY A 30 6.95 6.10 -18.97
C GLY A 30 7.82 5.42 -20.03
N MET A 31 9.03 5.92 -20.27
CA MET A 31 9.98 5.36 -21.23
C MET A 31 10.22 3.87 -20.98
N PRO A 32 10.01 2.99 -21.97
CA PRO A 32 10.21 1.56 -21.80
C PRO A 32 11.70 1.20 -21.71
N GLY A 33 11.99 0.08 -21.02
CA GLY A 33 13.33 -0.50 -20.96
C GLY A 33 14.24 0.05 -19.87
N LEU A 34 13.81 1.03 -19.07
CA LEU A 34 14.67 1.57 -18.00
C LEU A 34 15.09 0.50 -17.00
N ALA A 35 14.16 -0.28 -16.47
CA ALA A 35 14.42 -1.36 -15.53
C ALA A 35 14.37 -2.75 -16.19
N ALA A 36 14.66 -2.81 -17.48
CA ALA A 36 14.85 -4.06 -18.21
C ALA A 36 16.37 -4.40 -18.30
N LYS A 37 16.66 -5.68 -18.44
CA LYS A 37 18.04 -6.16 -18.55
C LYS A 37 18.71 -5.71 -19.85
N PHE A 38 20.04 -5.65 -19.86
CA PHE A 38 20.80 -5.33 -21.06
C PHE A 38 20.55 -6.33 -22.20
N GLU A 39 20.43 -7.63 -21.87
CA GLU A 39 20.17 -8.70 -22.83
C GLU A 39 18.82 -8.53 -23.53
N ASP A 40 17.86 -7.91 -22.85
CA ASP A 40 16.52 -7.61 -23.36
C ASP A 40 16.44 -6.23 -24.04
N GLY A 41 17.58 -5.55 -24.21
CA GLY A 41 17.67 -4.22 -24.81
C GLY A 41 17.34 -3.07 -23.84
N GLY A 42 17.34 -3.35 -22.55
CA GLY A 42 17.10 -2.36 -21.49
C GLY A 42 18.35 -1.59 -21.06
N TYR A 43 18.17 -0.64 -20.13
CA TYR A 43 19.24 0.23 -19.64
C TYR A 43 19.86 -0.25 -18.33
N GLY A 44 19.44 -1.40 -17.82
CA GLY A 44 20.06 -2.12 -16.73
C GLY A 44 19.81 -1.57 -15.33
N PHE A 45 18.83 -0.70 -15.12
CA PHE A 45 18.36 -0.41 -13.77
C PHE A 45 17.68 -1.63 -13.18
N ASP A 46 17.81 -1.84 -11.87
CA ASP A 46 17.11 -2.93 -11.17
C ASP A 46 15.62 -2.64 -10.98
N TYR A 47 15.30 -1.36 -10.75
CA TYR A 47 13.93 -0.89 -10.49
C TYR A 47 13.71 0.49 -11.12
N ARG A 48 12.43 0.81 -11.30
CA ARG A 48 11.97 2.19 -11.55
C ARG A 48 10.93 2.61 -10.52
N MET A 49 10.83 3.90 -10.25
CA MET A 49 9.80 4.45 -9.36
C MET A 49 8.42 4.38 -10.03
N ALA A 50 7.41 3.90 -9.30
CA ALA A 50 6.02 3.86 -9.76
C ALA A 50 5.32 5.19 -9.46
N MET A 51 5.69 6.26 -10.17
CA MET A 51 5.31 7.65 -9.87
C MET A 51 3.80 7.94 -10.03
N ASN A 52 3.07 7.12 -10.79
CA ASN A 52 1.62 7.23 -10.93
C ASN A 52 0.88 6.98 -9.60
N ILE A 53 1.40 6.12 -8.74
CA ILE A 53 0.73 5.73 -7.49
C ILE A 53 0.64 6.90 -6.50
N PRO A 54 1.74 7.58 -6.11
CA PRO A 54 1.66 8.71 -5.20
C PRO A 54 0.86 9.87 -5.78
N ASP A 55 0.95 10.14 -7.07
CA ASP A 55 0.18 11.19 -7.73
C ASP A 55 -1.33 10.88 -7.66
N TYR A 56 -1.70 9.62 -7.86
CA TYR A 56 -3.09 9.17 -7.70
C TYR A 56 -3.58 9.37 -6.26
N TRP A 57 -2.78 8.95 -5.27
CA TRP A 57 -3.17 9.09 -3.85
C TRP A 57 -3.33 10.54 -3.43
N ILE A 58 -2.39 11.40 -3.80
CA ILE A 58 -2.49 12.83 -3.47
C ILE A 58 -3.71 13.46 -4.12
N LYS A 59 -3.95 13.18 -5.39
CA LYS A 59 -5.12 13.68 -6.10
C LYS A 59 -6.42 13.18 -5.45
N THR A 60 -6.51 11.89 -5.15
CA THR A 60 -7.69 11.29 -4.52
C THR A 60 -7.98 11.94 -3.17
N ILE A 61 -6.98 12.04 -2.29
CA ILE A 61 -7.14 12.62 -0.94
C ILE A 61 -7.47 14.12 -1.01
N LYS A 62 -6.93 14.84 -1.99
CA LYS A 62 -7.11 16.29 -2.13
C LYS A 62 -8.46 16.67 -2.73
N GLU A 63 -8.92 15.90 -3.70
CA GLU A 63 -10.05 16.28 -4.57
C GLU A 63 -11.35 15.52 -4.24
N LEU A 64 -11.25 14.33 -3.65
CA LEU A 64 -12.41 13.48 -3.38
C LEU A 64 -12.68 13.36 -1.88
N LYS A 65 -13.97 13.32 -1.54
CA LYS A 65 -14.40 12.87 -0.21
C LYS A 65 -14.26 11.35 -0.11
N ASP A 66 -14.17 10.83 1.10
CA ASP A 66 -14.02 9.40 1.34
C ASP A 66 -15.15 8.57 0.73
N GLU A 67 -16.38 9.10 0.74
CA GLU A 67 -17.56 8.47 0.14
C GLU A 67 -17.48 8.32 -1.38
N ASP A 68 -16.61 9.10 -2.02
CA ASP A 68 -16.43 9.12 -3.48
C ASP A 68 -15.25 8.26 -3.96
N TRP A 69 -14.51 7.62 -3.03
CA TRP A 69 -13.39 6.74 -3.38
C TRP A 69 -13.91 5.49 -4.09
N LYS A 70 -13.33 5.19 -5.24
CA LYS A 70 -13.72 4.06 -6.09
C LYS A 70 -12.69 2.93 -6.01
N PRO A 71 -13.03 1.80 -5.39
CA PRO A 71 -12.17 0.61 -5.34
C PRO A 71 -11.64 0.17 -6.71
N SER A 72 -12.45 0.25 -7.77
CA SER A 72 -12.04 -0.05 -9.14
C SER A 72 -10.88 0.83 -9.61
N SER A 73 -10.94 2.14 -9.35
CA SER A 73 -9.90 3.09 -9.72
C SER A 73 -8.65 2.90 -8.87
N ILE A 74 -8.80 2.68 -7.56
CA ILE A 74 -7.70 2.39 -6.64
C ILE A 74 -6.92 1.17 -7.14
N PHE A 75 -7.63 0.06 -7.39
CA PHE A 75 -7.01 -1.19 -7.81
C PHE A 75 -6.34 -1.10 -9.17
N TRP A 76 -6.96 -0.37 -10.10
CA TRP A 76 -6.36 -0.09 -11.40
C TRP A 76 -5.02 0.64 -11.26
N GLU A 77 -4.98 1.74 -10.54
CA GLU A 77 -3.79 2.59 -10.42
C GLU A 77 -2.63 1.89 -9.72
N VAL A 78 -2.89 1.18 -8.62
CA VAL A 78 -1.84 0.46 -7.91
C VAL A 78 -1.29 -0.75 -8.69
N LYS A 79 -2.03 -1.23 -9.70
CA LYS A 79 -1.59 -2.30 -10.61
C LYS A 79 -1.06 -1.77 -11.95
N ASN A 80 -1.32 -0.52 -12.29
CA ASN A 80 -0.97 0.06 -13.59
C ASN A 80 0.54 0.27 -13.71
N ARG A 81 1.23 -0.77 -14.14
CA ARG A 81 2.67 -0.80 -14.36
C ARG A 81 3.03 -1.77 -15.47
N ARG A 82 4.23 -1.62 -16.00
CA ARG A 82 4.77 -2.55 -16.98
C ARG A 82 5.05 -3.92 -16.33
N SER A 83 4.71 -4.98 -17.04
CA SER A 83 4.94 -6.36 -16.57
C SER A 83 6.39 -6.82 -16.73
N ASP A 84 7.14 -6.18 -17.63
CA ASP A 84 8.53 -6.46 -17.99
C ASP A 84 9.55 -5.72 -17.12
N GLU A 85 9.11 -4.79 -16.28
CA GLU A 85 9.97 -4.00 -15.41
C GLU A 85 9.55 -4.14 -13.93
N LYS A 86 10.52 -4.16 -13.03
CA LYS A 86 10.28 -4.09 -11.60
C LYS A 86 10.12 -2.64 -11.16
N THR A 87 9.16 -2.39 -10.28
CA THR A 87 8.91 -1.06 -9.75
C THR A 87 9.09 -0.99 -8.25
N ILE A 88 9.44 0.20 -7.76
CA ILE A 88 9.29 0.60 -6.36
C ILE A 88 7.94 1.28 -6.23
N SER A 89 7.02 0.64 -5.51
CA SER A 89 5.68 1.20 -5.21
C SER A 89 5.72 1.98 -3.91
N TYR A 90 5.02 3.11 -3.85
CA TYR A 90 5.00 3.98 -2.69
C TYR A 90 3.77 4.88 -2.70
N CYS A 91 3.36 5.33 -1.53
CA CYS A 91 2.25 6.27 -1.39
C CYS A 91 2.71 7.72 -1.52
N GLU A 92 3.94 8.00 -1.09
CA GLU A 92 4.54 9.33 -1.06
C GLU A 92 6.06 9.23 -1.05
N SER A 93 6.73 10.21 -1.63
CA SER A 93 8.16 10.48 -1.49
C SER A 93 8.39 11.93 -1.03
N HIS A 94 9.64 12.37 -1.01
CA HIS A 94 9.97 13.76 -0.73
C HIS A 94 9.33 14.74 -1.72
N ASP A 95 9.14 14.35 -2.98
CA ASP A 95 8.54 15.21 -4.00
C ASP A 95 7.11 15.59 -3.65
N GLN A 96 6.27 14.61 -3.31
CA GLN A 96 4.90 14.88 -2.93
C GLN A 96 4.82 15.62 -1.59
N ALA A 97 5.70 15.29 -0.64
CA ALA A 97 5.72 15.89 0.68
C ALA A 97 6.19 17.35 0.68
N LEU A 98 7.14 17.70 -0.19
CA LEU A 98 7.77 19.05 -0.25
C LEU A 98 7.14 19.93 -1.34
N VAL A 99 7.04 19.40 -2.56
CA VAL A 99 6.48 20.12 -3.71
C VAL A 99 4.94 20.13 -3.62
N GLY A 100 4.38 19.05 -3.11
CA GLY A 100 2.94 18.91 -2.89
C GLY A 100 2.40 19.67 -1.68
N ASP A 101 3.24 20.42 -0.93
CA ASP A 101 2.82 21.33 0.15
C ASP A 101 2.50 20.66 1.51
N LYS A 102 2.16 19.36 1.53
CA LYS A 102 1.84 18.59 2.75
C LYS A 102 2.13 17.10 2.56
N THR A 103 2.50 16.41 3.64
CA THR A 103 2.58 14.95 3.63
C THR A 103 1.18 14.31 3.50
N ILE A 104 1.12 13.08 3.00
CA ILE A 104 -0.15 12.33 2.91
C ILE A 104 -0.84 12.26 4.28
N ILE A 105 -0.08 11.93 5.32
CA ILE A 105 -0.63 11.82 6.67
C ILE A 105 -1.19 13.17 7.14
N PHE A 106 -0.49 14.25 6.87
CA PHE A 106 -0.98 15.59 7.23
C PHE A 106 -2.23 16.01 6.43
N ARG A 107 -2.40 15.48 5.21
CA ARG A 107 -3.63 15.68 4.41
C ARG A 107 -4.79 14.85 4.92
N LEU A 108 -4.51 13.66 5.47
CA LEU A 108 -5.52 12.78 6.05
C LEU A 108 -6.00 13.23 7.43
N ILE A 109 -5.29 14.16 8.08
CA ILE A 109 -5.70 14.71 9.38
C ILE A 109 -7.06 15.40 9.23
N ASP A 110 -8.03 14.90 10.00
CA ASP A 110 -9.32 15.52 10.25
C ASP A 110 -9.55 15.60 11.78
N ALA A 111 -10.78 15.82 12.20
CA ALA A 111 -11.11 15.95 13.62
C ALA A 111 -11.00 14.62 14.39
N ASP A 112 -10.95 13.50 13.71
CA ASP A 112 -10.92 12.15 14.30
C ASP A 112 -9.62 11.42 13.96
N MET A 113 -8.75 11.30 14.96
CA MET A 113 -7.43 10.68 14.82
C MET A 113 -7.51 9.18 14.49
N TYR A 114 -8.55 8.49 14.95
CA TYR A 114 -8.80 7.09 14.63
C TYR A 114 -8.99 6.89 13.12
N TRP A 115 -9.87 7.67 12.50
CA TRP A 115 -10.11 7.58 11.05
C TRP A 115 -8.90 7.96 10.24
N HIS A 116 -8.12 8.88 10.71
CA HIS A 116 -6.84 9.25 10.12
C HIS A 116 -5.87 8.07 9.99
N PHE A 117 -5.66 7.32 11.06
CA PHE A 117 -4.81 6.15 11.04
C PHE A 117 -5.37 5.05 10.13
N LYS A 118 -6.67 4.79 10.17
CA LYS A 118 -7.30 3.76 9.31
C LYS A 118 -7.15 4.07 7.83
N LYS A 119 -7.33 5.31 7.41
CA LYS A 119 -7.04 5.72 6.03
C LYS A 119 -5.59 5.46 5.63
N GLY A 120 -4.68 5.78 6.52
CA GLY A 120 -3.25 5.52 6.32
C GLY A 120 -2.95 4.03 6.18
N ASP A 121 -3.57 3.18 7.00
CA ASP A 121 -3.44 1.72 6.96
C ASP A 121 -3.92 1.15 5.62
N GLU A 122 -5.13 1.55 5.18
CA GLU A 122 -5.72 1.08 3.92
C GLU A 122 -4.86 1.46 2.70
N ILE A 123 -4.44 2.72 2.61
CA ILE A 123 -3.63 3.24 1.51
C ILE A 123 -2.29 2.50 1.43
N ARG A 124 -1.63 2.31 2.56
CA ARG A 124 -0.34 1.62 2.61
C ARG A 124 -0.48 0.15 2.31
N LEU A 125 -1.46 -0.52 2.91
CA LEU A 125 -1.65 -1.95 2.71
C LEU A 125 -1.98 -2.28 1.25
N VAL A 126 -2.90 -1.55 0.60
CA VAL A 126 -3.23 -1.82 -0.81
C VAL A 126 -2.03 -1.53 -1.73
N THR A 127 -1.25 -0.51 -1.44
CA THR A 127 -0.04 -0.19 -2.22
C THR A 127 1.05 -1.25 -2.03
N ALA A 128 1.36 -1.62 -0.79
CA ALA A 128 2.40 -2.60 -0.48
C ALA A 128 2.03 -4.02 -0.93
N SER A 129 0.75 -4.40 -0.86
CA SER A 129 0.30 -5.74 -1.25
C SER A 129 0.28 -5.98 -2.76
N THR A 130 0.35 -4.93 -3.57
CA THR A 130 0.34 -5.05 -5.04
C THR A 130 1.72 -4.91 -5.70
N ILE A 131 2.81 -4.76 -4.95
CA ILE A 131 4.17 -4.56 -5.46
C ILE A 131 4.63 -5.66 -6.44
N ASN A 132 5.50 -5.32 -7.39
CA ASN A 132 6.22 -6.29 -8.23
C ASN A 132 7.74 -6.18 -8.12
N GLY A 133 8.21 -5.37 -7.19
CA GLY A 133 9.63 -5.10 -6.90
C GLY A 133 9.81 -4.76 -5.44
N GLY A 134 9.83 -3.48 -5.12
CA GLY A 134 10.02 -2.98 -3.77
C GLY A 134 8.89 -2.08 -3.29
N TYR A 135 8.88 -1.79 -2.01
CA TYR A 135 8.02 -0.80 -1.37
C TYR A 135 8.88 0.27 -0.70
N LEU A 136 8.56 1.52 -0.97
CA LEU A 136 9.17 2.68 -0.32
C LEU A 136 8.15 3.33 0.62
N ASN A 137 8.59 3.67 1.82
CA ASN A 137 7.83 4.52 2.72
C ASN A 137 8.59 5.81 2.98
N PHE A 138 7.93 6.96 2.86
CA PHE A 138 8.56 8.24 3.17
C PHE A 138 8.72 8.39 4.68
N MET A 139 9.90 8.81 5.13
CA MET A 139 10.27 8.90 6.55
C MET A 139 9.21 9.61 7.39
N GLY A 140 8.72 8.94 8.41
CA GLY A 140 7.70 9.44 9.33
C GLY A 140 6.26 9.03 8.96
N ASN A 141 5.99 8.59 7.73
CA ASN A 141 4.66 8.11 7.36
C ASN A 141 4.31 6.79 8.05
N GLU A 142 5.32 5.96 8.38
CA GLU A 142 5.14 4.69 9.09
C GLU A 142 4.46 4.85 10.45
N PHE A 143 4.62 6.01 11.10
CA PHE A 143 3.97 6.31 12.37
C PHE A 143 3.06 7.54 12.34
N GLY A 144 2.83 8.13 11.16
CA GLY A 144 1.94 9.27 11.01
C GLY A 144 2.48 10.56 11.61
N HIS A 145 3.74 10.89 11.33
CA HIS A 145 4.36 12.13 11.83
C HIS A 145 3.49 13.37 11.58
N PRO A 146 3.16 14.17 12.61
CA PRO A 146 2.10 15.18 12.54
C PRO A 146 2.51 16.52 11.92
N GLU A 147 3.77 16.70 11.55
CA GLU A 147 4.25 17.94 10.95
C GLU A 147 4.59 17.73 9.47
N TRP A 148 4.37 18.78 8.67
CA TRP A 148 4.91 18.82 7.30
C TRP A 148 6.43 18.79 7.30
N ILE A 149 7.05 18.68 6.14
CA ILE A 149 8.50 18.80 5.96
C ILE A 149 8.79 20.07 5.17
N ASP A 150 9.84 20.79 5.53
CA ASP A 150 10.34 21.95 4.79
C ASP A 150 11.86 22.01 4.88
N PHE A 151 12.52 22.39 3.79
CA PHE A 151 13.96 22.61 3.77
C PHE A 151 14.32 23.97 4.33
N PRO A 152 15.54 24.14 4.92
CA PRO A 152 16.08 25.45 5.20
C PRO A 152 16.17 26.29 3.93
N ARG A 153 15.49 27.42 3.91
CA ARG A 153 15.44 28.35 2.78
C ARG A 153 15.24 29.75 3.26
N GLU A 154 15.45 30.76 2.40
CA GLU A 154 15.33 32.18 2.75
C GLU A 154 13.95 32.49 3.37
N GLY A 155 12.88 32.00 2.78
CA GLY A 155 11.49 32.25 3.22
C GLY A 155 11.15 31.72 4.61
N ASN A 156 11.96 30.83 5.22
CA ASN A 156 11.79 30.34 6.59
C ASN A 156 12.98 30.71 7.50
N GLY A 157 13.80 31.65 7.09
CA GLY A 157 14.99 32.10 7.85
C GLY A 157 16.04 31.00 7.98
N TRP A 158 16.17 30.13 7.01
CA TRP A 158 17.10 28.96 7.00
C TRP A 158 16.89 28.03 8.19
N SER A 159 15.64 27.89 8.63
CA SER A 159 15.28 27.07 9.78
C SER A 159 15.31 25.57 9.45
N HIS A 160 15.92 24.79 10.34
CA HIS A 160 15.90 23.33 10.31
C HIS A 160 14.71 22.72 11.07
N LYS A 161 13.80 23.55 11.61
CA LYS A 161 12.71 23.08 12.48
C LYS A 161 11.88 21.96 11.84
N TYR A 162 11.52 22.11 10.57
CA TYR A 162 10.70 21.17 9.82
C TYR A 162 11.50 20.25 8.86
N ALA A 163 12.85 20.37 8.88
CA ALA A 163 13.73 19.49 8.10
C ALA A 163 14.05 18.15 8.81
N ARG A 164 13.33 17.84 9.87
CA ARG A 164 13.57 16.68 10.73
C ARG A 164 12.28 15.90 10.99
N ARG A 165 12.43 14.67 11.48
CA ARG A 165 11.33 13.88 12.04
C ARG A 165 11.53 13.71 13.54
N GLN A 166 10.42 13.69 14.27
CA GLN A 166 10.40 13.53 15.72
C GLN A 166 10.15 12.03 16.05
N TRP A 167 11.21 11.23 15.93
CA TRP A 167 11.15 9.78 16.17
C TRP A 167 10.70 9.41 17.59
N ASN A 168 10.95 10.28 18.56
CA ASN A 168 10.47 10.09 19.92
C ASN A 168 8.95 10.01 20.05
N LEU A 169 8.19 10.43 19.05
CA LEU A 169 6.72 10.31 19.06
C LEU A 169 6.28 8.85 18.94
N VAL A 170 6.93 8.05 18.11
CA VAL A 170 6.59 6.63 17.95
C VAL A 170 7.07 5.81 19.15
N ASP A 171 8.14 6.23 19.80
CA ASP A 171 8.71 5.54 20.97
C ASP A 171 7.90 5.83 22.25
N ASN A 172 7.07 6.86 22.27
CA ASN A 172 6.25 7.20 23.41
C ASN A 172 4.89 6.50 23.38
N HIS A 173 4.74 5.43 24.15
CA HIS A 173 3.51 4.63 24.23
C HIS A 173 2.32 5.34 24.91
N GLU A 174 2.50 6.53 25.49
CA GLU A 174 1.39 7.37 25.93
C GLU A 174 0.70 8.11 24.77
N LEU A 175 1.33 8.10 23.58
CA LEU A 175 0.82 8.70 22.36
C LEU A 175 0.35 7.63 21.37
N CYS A 176 -0.58 7.97 20.48
CA CYS A 176 -1.17 7.01 19.55
C CYS A 176 -0.29 6.69 18.31
N TYR A 177 0.86 7.34 18.12
CA TYR A 177 1.70 7.16 16.94
C TYR A 177 2.27 5.75 16.80
N HIS A 178 2.52 5.06 17.91
CA HIS A 178 3.02 3.68 17.91
C HIS A 178 2.05 2.71 17.23
N TYR A 179 0.73 2.93 17.32
CA TYR A 179 -0.27 2.05 16.70
C TYR A 179 -0.10 1.95 15.18
N LEU A 180 0.12 3.10 14.51
CA LEU A 180 0.37 3.12 13.09
C LEU A 180 1.73 2.47 12.74
N GLY A 181 2.74 2.70 13.58
CA GLY A 181 4.06 2.07 13.44
C GLY A 181 4.01 0.55 13.63
N ASP A 182 3.20 0.08 14.56
CA ASP A 182 3.00 -1.35 14.81
C ASP A 182 2.25 -2.01 13.64
N PHE A 183 1.22 -1.34 13.11
CA PHE A 183 0.54 -1.81 11.89
C PHE A 183 1.49 -1.90 10.70
N ASP A 184 2.29 -0.87 10.45
CA ASP A 184 3.25 -0.85 9.34
C ASP A 184 4.26 -2.01 9.44
N ARG A 185 4.75 -2.29 10.65
CA ARG A 185 5.66 -3.40 10.93
C ARG A 185 5.00 -4.76 10.64
N GLU A 186 3.79 -4.99 11.14
CA GLU A 186 3.08 -6.26 10.92
C GLU A 186 2.62 -6.42 9.46
N MET A 187 2.24 -5.33 8.78
CA MET A 187 1.97 -5.31 7.35
C MET A 187 3.19 -5.80 6.56
N LEU A 188 4.36 -5.22 6.79
CA LEU A 188 5.59 -5.61 6.10
C LEU A 188 5.98 -7.04 6.43
N LYS A 189 5.85 -7.48 7.68
CA LYS A 189 6.11 -8.85 8.10
C LYS A 189 5.17 -9.85 7.41
N THR A 190 3.89 -9.54 7.32
CA THR A 190 2.88 -10.36 6.64
C THR A 190 3.24 -10.53 5.17
N ILE A 191 3.54 -9.45 4.46
CA ILE A 191 3.89 -9.47 3.04
C ILE A 191 5.21 -10.20 2.80
N THR A 192 6.23 -9.95 3.61
CA THR A 192 7.57 -10.56 3.42
C THR A 192 7.64 -12.01 3.89
N SER A 193 6.70 -12.48 4.69
CA SER A 193 6.62 -13.89 5.10
C SER A 193 6.28 -14.83 3.93
N GLU A 194 5.63 -14.33 2.88
CA GLU A 194 5.22 -15.13 1.74
C GLU A 194 6.36 -15.23 0.71
N LYS A 195 6.80 -16.48 0.46
CA LYS A 195 7.86 -16.75 -0.52
C LYS A 195 7.49 -16.19 -1.91
N ASN A 196 8.43 -15.45 -2.50
CA ASN A 196 8.27 -14.88 -3.85
C ASN A 196 7.03 -13.98 -3.98
N PHE A 197 6.59 -13.34 -2.91
CA PHE A 197 5.40 -12.49 -2.91
C PHE A 197 5.36 -11.53 -4.10
N ASN A 198 6.45 -10.79 -4.35
CA ASN A 198 6.56 -9.83 -5.45
C ASN A 198 6.55 -10.43 -6.87
N LYS A 199 6.73 -11.76 -7.00
CA LYS A 199 6.64 -12.51 -8.28
C LYS A 199 5.27 -13.17 -8.47
N THR A 200 4.47 -13.27 -7.41
CA THR A 200 3.14 -13.88 -7.45
C THR A 200 2.15 -12.88 -8.04
N PRO A 201 1.31 -13.30 -9.00
CA PRO A 201 0.34 -12.41 -9.61
C PRO A 201 -0.72 -11.96 -8.61
N VAL A 202 -1.18 -10.73 -8.78
CA VAL A 202 -2.34 -10.19 -8.06
C VAL A 202 -3.58 -10.56 -8.85
N VAL A 203 -4.48 -11.33 -8.24
CA VAL A 203 -5.71 -11.83 -8.85
C VAL A 203 -6.90 -11.13 -8.19
N GLU A 204 -7.59 -10.32 -8.96
CA GLU A 204 -8.81 -9.67 -8.50
C GLU A 204 -9.90 -10.71 -8.18
N ILE A 205 -10.51 -10.56 -7.02
CA ILE A 205 -11.64 -11.38 -6.57
C ILE A 205 -12.94 -10.60 -6.75
N TRP A 206 -12.95 -9.36 -6.29
CA TRP A 206 -14.14 -8.53 -6.28
C TRP A 206 -13.83 -7.05 -6.13
N HIS A 207 -14.58 -6.21 -6.80
CA HIS A 207 -14.72 -4.81 -6.43
C HIS A 207 -16.18 -4.36 -6.58
N ASN A 208 -16.58 -3.43 -5.73
CA ASN A 208 -17.88 -2.77 -5.80
C ASN A 208 -17.71 -1.31 -5.40
N ASP A 209 -17.81 -0.42 -6.39
CA ASP A 209 -17.67 1.01 -6.15
C ASP A 209 -18.83 1.58 -5.31
N GLY A 210 -20.03 1.00 -5.43
CA GLY A 210 -21.18 1.40 -4.65
C GLY A 210 -21.07 1.05 -3.16
N ASP A 211 -20.46 -0.09 -2.85
CA ASP A 211 -20.19 -0.53 -1.46
C ASP A 211 -18.82 -0.07 -0.97
N GLN A 212 -17.99 0.42 -1.85
CA GLN A 212 -16.59 0.78 -1.59
C GLN A 212 -15.75 -0.39 -1.08
N VAL A 213 -16.01 -1.60 -1.59
CA VAL A 213 -15.33 -2.84 -1.20
C VAL A 213 -14.41 -3.30 -2.32
N LEU A 214 -13.19 -3.71 -1.96
CA LEU A 214 -12.20 -4.34 -2.83
C LEU A 214 -11.71 -5.64 -2.20
N ALA A 215 -11.57 -6.69 -3.02
CA ALA A 215 -10.89 -7.91 -2.60
C ALA A 215 -10.03 -8.46 -3.74
N PHE A 216 -8.83 -8.91 -3.41
CA PHE A 216 -7.94 -9.61 -4.33
C PHE A 216 -7.11 -10.67 -3.61
N MET A 217 -6.66 -11.66 -4.33
CA MET A 217 -5.73 -12.67 -3.83
C MET A 217 -4.32 -12.46 -4.39
N ARG A 218 -3.35 -12.81 -3.56
CA ARG A 218 -1.97 -12.92 -3.96
C ARG A 218 -1.30 -14.10 -3.26
N GLY A 219 -1.07 -15.18 -4.02
CA GLY A 219 -0.69 -16.45 -3.42
C GLY A 219 -1.80 -16.99 -2.51
N ASN A 220 -1.46 -17.30 -1.27
CA ASN A 220 -2.40 -17.76 -0.27
C ASN A 220 -3.03 -16.62 0.57
N LEU A 221 -2.67 -15.37 0.30
CA LEU A 221 -3.23 -14.22 1.01
C LEU A 221 -4.42 -13.65 0.25
N LEU A 222 -5.52 -13.48 0.95
CA LEU A 222 -6.70 -12.73 0.54
C LEU A 222 -6.68 -11.37 1.22
N PHE A 223 -6.62 -10.31 0.45
CA PHE A 223 -6.69 -8.92 0.90
C PHE A 223 -8.10 -8.40 0.68
N VAL A 224 -8.72 -7.85 1.70
CA VAL A 224 -10.08 -7.31 1.67
C VAL A 224 -10.08 -5.92 2.28
N PHE A 225 -10.69 -4.97 1.59
CA PHE A 225 -10.78 -3.57 2.00
C PHE A 225 -12.24 -3.13 1.99
N ASN A 226 -12.66 -2.46 3.04
CA ASN A 226 -13.89 -1.68 3.07
C ASN A 226 -13.53 -0.21 3.24
N PHE A 227 -13.43 0.53 2.14
CA PHE A 227 -13.09 1.96 2.15
C PHE A 227 -14.24 2.86 2.59
N SER A 228 -15.45 2.31 2.76
CA SER A 228 -16.60 3.11 3.20
C SER A 228 -16.35 3.71 4.58
N PRO A 229 -16.51 5.03 4.75
CA PRO A 229 -16.29 5.68 6.03
C PRO A 229 -17.35 5.35 7.07
N THR A 230 -18.54 4.87 6.66
CA THR A 230 -19.71 4.77 7.54
C THR A 230 -20.45 3.43 7.48
N ARG A 231 -20.24 2.63 6.41
CA ARG A 231 -20.99 1.38 6.23
C ARG A 231 -20.17 0.16 6.58
N SER A 232 -20.69 -0.60 7.55
CA SER A 232 -20.21 -1.95 7.85
C SER A 232 -21.13 -2.98 7.17
N PHE A 233 -20.59 -4.12 6.79
CA PHE A 233 -21.34 -5.17 6.12
C PHE A 233 -21.25 -6.47 6.91
N THR A 234 -22.39 -7.09 7.17
CA THR A 234 -22.46 -8.45 7.71
C THR A 234 -22.56 -9.45 6.57
N ASP A 235 -21.91 -10.60 6.72
CA ASP A 235 -21.98 -11.70 5.76
C ASP A 235 -21.62 -11.30 4.31
N TYR A 236 -20.68 -10.37 4.13
CA TYR A 236 -20.24 -9.98 2.79
C TYR A 236 -19.50 -11.13 2.10
N GLY A 237 -20.05 -11.61 1.00
CA GLY A 237 -19.62 -12.85 0.35
C GLY A 237 -18.56 -12.62 -0.73
N PHE A 238 -17.51 -13.44 -0.70
CA PHE A 238 -16.47 -13.49 -1.73
C PHE A 238 -16.37 -14.88 -2.31
N LEU A 239 -16.29 -14.96 -3.63
CA LEU A 239 -16.03 -16.21 -4.32
C LEU A 239 -14.53 -16.45 -4.41
N VAL A 240 -14.01 -17.23 -3.49
CA VAL A 240 -12.58 -17.54 -3.34
C VAL A 240 -12.34 -19.04 -3.48
N PRO A 241 -11.07 -19.49 -3.64
CA PRO A 241 -10.76 -20.93 -3.63
C PRO A 241 -11.24 -21.59 -2.34
N THR A 242 -11.99 -22.70 -2.48
CA THR A 242 -12.54 -23.48 -1.37
C THR A 242 -11.50 -23.81 -0.31
N GLY A 243 -11.86 -23.66 0.96
CA GLY A 243 -10.99 -23.98 2.09
C GLY A 243 -11.29 -23.21 3.36
N SER A 244 -10.32 -23.20 4.24
CA SER A 244 -10.33 -22.42 5.48
C SER A 244 -9.37 -21.24 5.41
N TYR A 245 -9.72 -20.16 6.06
CA TYR A 245 -9.00 -18.89 6.07
C TYR A 245 -8.87 -18.37 7.48
N SER A 246 -7.66 -18.00 7.88
CA SER A 246 -7.38 -17.37 9.17
C SER A 246 -6.96 -15.92 8.97
N VAL A 247 -7.44 -15.01 9.81
CA VAL A 247 -7.01 -13.61 9.80
C VAL A 247 -5.54 -13.55 10.22
N VAL A 248 -4.71 -12.85 9.45
CA VAL A 248 -3.29 -12.65 9.71
C VAL A 248 -2.93 -11.17 9.88
N LEU A 249 -3.83 -10.27 9.49
CA LEU A 249 -3.72 -8.84 9.73
C LEU A 249 -5.13 -8.23 9.69
N ASP A 250 -5.50 -7.51 10.73
CA ASP A 250 -6.72 -6.69 10.80
C ASP A 250 -6.36 -5.27 11.21
N SER A 251 -6.63 -4.30 10.33
CA SER A 251 -6.35 -2.91 10.66
C SER A 251 -7.21 -2.37 11.80
N ASP A 252 -8.32 -3.03 12.14
CA ASP A 252 -9.19 -2.68 13.26
C ASP A 252 -8.84 -3.40 14.57
N SER A 253 -7.75 -4.18 14.59
CA SER A 253 -7.26 -4.80 15.83
C SER A 253 -6.95 -3.75 16.90
N LYS A 254 -7.20 -4.11 18.15
CA LYS A 254 -6.85 -3.27 19.32
C LYS A 254 -5.35 -3.02 19.41
N ASP A 255 -4.53 -3.93 18.90
CA ASP A 255 -3.08 -3.78 18.86
C ASP A 255 -2.65 -2.60 17.98
N PHE A 256 -3.50 -2.16 17.06
CA PHE A 256 -3.29 -1.00 16.18
C PHE A 256 -4.25 0.16 16.51
N GLY A 257 -4.72 0.23 17.77
CA GLY A 257 -5.63 1.29 18.21
C GLY A 257 -7.04 1.22 17.61
N GLY A 258 -7.43 0.07 17.06
CA GLY A 258 -8.75 -0.18 16.50
C GLY A 258 -9.79 -0.55 17.56
N ASN A 259 -11.03 -0.78 17.10
CA ASN A 259 -12.14 -1.17 17.94
C ASN A 259 -12.16 -2.67 18.26
N GLY A 260 -11.45 -3.49 17.44
CA GLY A 260 -11.45 -4.95 17.57
C GLY A 260 -12.83 -5.54 17.30
N LEU A 261 -13.46 -5.15 16.21
CA LEU A 261 -14.81 -5.60 15.84
C LEU A 261 -14.81 -6.99 15.20
N ASN A 262 -13.67 -7.48 14.74
CA ASN A 262 -13.49 -8.85 14.29
C ASN A 262 -12.82 -9.68 15.39
N ASP A 263 -13.08 -10.99 15.37
CA ASP A 263 -12.36 -11.97 16.17
C ASP A 263 -11.26 -12.60 15.33
N ASP A 264 -10.03 -12.14 15.50
CA ASP A 264 -8.85 -12.58 14.73
C ASP A 264 -8.48 -14.04 15.02
N THR A 265 -9.06 -14.66 16.07
CA THR A 265 -8.84 -16.08 16.41
C THR A 265 -9.74 -17.03 15.62
N MET A 266 -10.77 -16.49 14.96
CA MET A 266 -11.71 -17.30 14.18
C MET A 266 -11.09 -17.82 12.88
N THR A 267 -11.40 -19.08 12.58
CA THR A 267 -11.16 -19.65 11.25
C THR A 267 -12.43 -19.54 10.43
N HIS A 268 -12.35 -18.87 9.31
CA HIS A 268 -13.44 -18.71 8.37
C HIS A 268 -13.43 -19.85 7.34
N LEU A 269 -14.59 -20.44 7.09
CA LEU A 269 -14.74 -21.54 6.14
C LEU A 269 -15.54 -21.08 4.93
N THR A 270 -15.16 -21.53 3.75
CA THR A 270 -16.04 -21.40 2.58
C THR A 270 -17.23 -22.32 2.72
N ASN A 271 -18.42 -21.84 2.40
CA ASN A 271 -19.67 -22.60 2.52
C ASN A 271 -20.57 -22.35 1.31
N TYR A 272 -21.39 -23.34 1.00
CA TYR A 272 -22.47 -23.16 0.04
C TYR A 272 -23.49 -22.16 0.57
N ASP A 273 -23.88 -21.21 -0.27
CA ASP A 273 -25.00 -20.37 0.04
C ASP A 273 -26.30 -21.14 -0.23
N PRO A 274 -27.19 -21.32 0.75
CA PRO A 274 -28.46 -22.04 0.59
C PRO A 274 -29.33 -21.47 -0.53
N LEU A 275 -29.22 -20.18 -0.84
CA LEU A 275 -29.99 -19.52 -1.90
C LEU A 275 -29.45 -19.81 -3.30
N TYR A 276 -28.18 -20.28 -3.41
CA TYR A 276 -27.48 -20.53 -4.68
C TYR A 276 -27.04 -21.99 -4.84
N VAL A 277 -27.74 -22.93 -4.22
CA VAL A 277 -27.40 -24.37 -4.23
C VAL A 277 -27.24 -24.96 -5.65
N LYS A 278 -27.92 -24.40 -6.64
CA LYS A 278 -27.83 -24.86 -8.03
C LYS A 278 -26.46 -24.69 -8.65
N ASP A 279 -25.72 -23.65 -8.25
CA ASP A 279 -24.42 -23.31 -8.84
C ASP A 279 -23.24 -24.01 -8.15
N ARG A 280 -23.47 -24.69 -7.03
CA ARG A 280 -22.44 -25.37 -6.21
C ARG A 280 -21.22 -24.49 -5.92
N LYS A 281 -21.40 -23.19 -5.81
CA LYS A 281 -20.34 -22.24 -5.49
C LYS A 281 -20.25 -22.07 -3.98
N GLU A 282 -19.05 -22.15 -3.47
CA GLU A 282 -18.76 -21.87 -2.06
C GLU A 282 -18.32 -20.41 -1.91
N TRP A 283 -18.85 -19.75 -0.89
CA TRP A 283 -18.56 -18.36 -0.58
C TRP A 283 -17.88 -18.27 0.77
N LEU A 284 -16.86 -17.42 0.83
CA LEU A 284 -16.31 -16.93 2.09
C LEU A 284 -17.12 -15.71 2.51
N LYS A 285 -17.78 -15.75 3.65
CA LYS A 285 -18.58 -14.64 4.20
C LYS A 285 -17.86 -14.02 5.36
N LEU A 286 -17.68 -12.70 5.32
CA LEU A 286 -16.94 -11.93 6.31
C LEU A 286 -17.77 -10.79 6.84
N TYR A 287 -17.53 -10.42 8.09
CA TYR A 287 -17.92 -9.12 8.60
C TYR A 287 -16.88 -8.08 8.19
N LEU A 288 -17.30 -7.00 7.58
CA LEU A 288 -16.45 -5.91 7.12
C LEU A 288 -16.81 -4.62 7.84
N PRO A 289 -16.16 -4.28 8.94
CA PRO A 289 -16.34 -2.97 9.57
C PRO A 289 -16.03 -1.83 8.60
N ALA A 290 -16.65 -0.69 8.80
CA ALA A 290 -16.36 0.52 8.05
C ALA A 290 -14.87 0.87 8.19
N ARG A 291 -14.22 1.26 7.09
CA ARG A 291 -12.82 1.68 7.03
C ARG A 291 -11.87 0.65 7.65
N THR A 292 -11.95 -0.56 7.13
CA THR A 292 -11.14 -1.70 7.62
C THR A 292 -10.46 -2.41 6.47
N ALA A 293 -9.24 -2.80 6.69
CA ALA A 293 -8.46 -3.68 5.81
C ALA A 293 -8.15 -4.99 6.54
N LEU A 294 -8.51 -6.11 5.92
CA LEU A 294 -8.27 -7.46 6.42
C LEU A 294 -7.33 -8.22 5.49
N VAL A 295 -6.41 -8.98 6.06
CA VAL A 295 -5.64 -9.97 5.32
C VAL A 295 -5.91 -11.33 5.93
N LEU A 296 -6.40 -12.25 5.11
CA LEU A 296 -6.62 -13.63 5.51
C LEU A 296 -5.66 -14.55 4.77
N LYS A 297 -5.16 -15.54 5.45
CA LYS A 297 -4.32 -16.60 4.87
C LYS A 297 -5.14 -17.86 4.69
N LYS A 298 -5.11 -18.42 3.48
CA LYS A 298 -5.65 -19.74 3.20
C LYS A 298 -4.78 -20.80 3.86
N ASN A 299 -5.39 -21.64 4.70
CA ASN A 299 -4.73 -22.75 5.42
C ASN A 299 -4.52 -23.97 4.52
#